data_5096222c1ce7cc6ef28bd3113a3a677b
#
_entry.id   5096222c1ce7cc6ef28bd3113a3a677b
#
_cell.length_a   1.000
_cell.length_b   1.000
_cell.length_c   1.000
_cell.angle_alpha   90.00
_cell.angle_beta   90.00
_cell.angle_gamma   90.00
#
_symmetry.space_group_name_H-M   'P 1'
#
loop_
_entity.id
_entity.type
_entity.pdbx_description
1 polymer ?
#
loop_
_entity_poly.entity_id
_entity_poly.type
_entity_poly.pdbx_seq_one_letter_code
_entity_poly.pdbx_strand_id
1 'polypeptide(L)' 'MLKTCFPERLKQLRRDAGMLQADLAEHFKVSKSAVSGWEVGRNQPCYDILIDMSILFGVSVDYLIGRRNY' A
#
# COMPACT_ATOMS: atom_id res chain seq x y z
N MET A 1 -8.52 4.45 -19.35
CA MET A 1 -8.32 3.67 -18.13
C MET A 1 -7.96 4.58 -16.99
N LEU A 2 -8.60 4.36 -15.85
CA LEU A 2 -8.31 5.19 -14.68
C LEU A 2 -6.98 4.81 -14.05
N LYS A 3 -6.20 5.83 -13.73
CA LYS A 3 -4.95 5.64 -13.02
C LYS A 3 -5.23 5.74 -11.53
N THR A 4 -4.88 4.70 -10.78
CA THR A 4 -5.08 4.72 -9.34
C THR A 4 -3.98 5.53 -8.67
N CYS A 5 -4.27 6.02 -7.47
CA CYS A 5 -3.28 6.73 -6.65
C CYS A 5 -2.61 5.79 -5.66
N PHE A 6 -2.82 4.48 -5.80
CA PHE A 6 -2.34 3.52 -4.81
C PHE A 6 -0.83 3.62 -4.54
N PRO A 7 0.04 3.64 -5.57
CA PRO A 7 1.48 3.67 -5.30
C PRO A 7 1.89 4.85 -4.42
N GLU A 8 1.40 6.04 -4.75
CA GLU A 8 1.74 7.25 -4.03
C GLU A 8 1.15 7.26 -2.62
N ARG A 9 -0.08 6.80 -2.48
CA ARG A 9 -0.75 6.76 -1.18
C ARG A 9 -0.11 5.75 -0.24
N LEU A 10 0.23 4.58 -0.74
CA LEU A 10 0.93 3.59 0.07
C LEU A 10 2.26 4.14 0.58
N LYS A 11 3.03 4.73 -0.32
CA LYS A 11 4.33 5.31 0.04
C LYS A 11 4.18 6.38 1.12
N GLN A 12 3.19 7.26 0.96
CA GLN A 12 2.94 8.32 1.92
C GLN A 12 2.52 7.77 3.28
N LEU A 13 1.59 6.83 3.29
CA LEU A 13 1.12 6.20 4.53
C LEU A 13 2.28 5.51 5.26
N ARG A 14 3.11 4.80 4.51
CA ARG A 14 4.26 4.12 5.08
C ARG A 14 5.22 5.13 5.73
N ARG A 15 5.54 6.20 5.02
CA ARG A 15 6.46 7.23 5.52
C ARG A 15 5.89 7.94 6.73
N ASP A 16 4.61 8.27 6.70
CA ASP A 16 3.93 8.92 7.81
C ASP A 16 3.93 8.04 9.06
N ALA A 17 3.90 6.73 8.87
CA ALA A 17 3.98 5.78 9.97
C ALA A 17 5.43 5.51 10.44
N GLY A 18 6.42 6.14 9.80
CA GLY A 18 7.82 5.93 10.16
C GLY A 18 8.35 4.56 9.79
N MET A 19 7.76 3.91 8.79
CA MET A 19 8.13 2.55 8.41
C MET A 19 9.02 2.53 7.17
N LEU A 20 9.95 1.57 7.15
CA LEU A 20 10.74 1.27 5.97
C LEU A 20 9.97 0.29 5.09
N GLN A 21 10.36 0.18 3.80
CA GLN A 21 9.79 -0.84 2.91
C GLN A 21 9.99 -2.24 3.49
N ALA A 22 11.14 -2.48 4.12
CA ALA A 22 11.42 -3.77 4.74
C ALA A 22 10.46 -4.08 5.89
N ASP A 23 10.02 -3.06 6.61
CA ASP A 23 9.06 -3.25 7.70
C ASP A 23 7.71 -3.72 7.18
N LEU A 24 7.24 -3.12 6.09
CA LEU A 24 6.00 -3.55 5.45
C LEU A 24 6.14 -4.97 4.90
N ALA A 25 7.27 -5.26 4.27
CA ALA A 25 7.51 -6.59 3.72
C ALA A 25 7.41 -7.64 4.81
N GLU A 26 8.01 -7.38 5.96
CA GLU A 26 7.95 -8.29 7.09
C GLU A 26 6.52 -8.44 7.61
N HIS A 27 5.80 -7.34 7.74
CA HIS A 27 4.42 -7.34 8.23
C HIS A 27 3.51 -8.20 7.34
N PHE A 28 3.63 -8.06 6.03
CA PHE A 28 2.79 -8.78 5.08
C PHE A 28 3.39 -10.13 4.65
N LYS A 29 4.58 -10.47 5.13
CA LYS A 29 5.28 -11.72 4.79
C LYS A 29 5.52 -11.85 3.29
N VAL A 30 5.98 -10.76 2.68
CA VAL A 30 6.33 -10.70 1.27
C VAL A 30 7.76 -10.19 1.14
N SER A 31 8.29 -10.20 -0.08
CA SER A 31 9.64 -9.67 -0.32
C SER A 31 9.62 -8.15 -0.32
N LYS A 32 10.76 -7.55 0.01
CA LYS A 32 10.93 -6.10 -0.11
C LYS A 32 10.71 -5.64 -1.55
N SER A 33 11.10 -6.47 -2.52
CA SER A 33 10.89 -6.19 -3.93
C SER A 33 9.40 -6.06 -4.27
N ALA A 34 8.55 -6.86 -3.62
CA ALA A 34 7.11 -6.76 -3.83
C ALA A 34 6.60 -5.40 -3.35
N VAL A 35 7.01 -4.98 -2.15
CA VAL A 35 6.61 -3.67 -1.62
C VAL A 35 7.10 -2.54 -2.52
N SER A 36 8.36 -2.62 -2.95
CA SER A 36 8.91 -1.63 -3.87
C SER A 36 8.10 -1.57 -5.17
N GLY A 37 7.72 -2.73 -5.70
CA GLY A 37 6.89 -2.80 -6.90
C GLY A 37 5.54 -2.14 -6.72
N TRP A 38 4.93 -2.33 -5.55
CA TRP A 38 3.65 -1.67 -5.24
C TRP A 38 3.78 -0.14 -5.23
N GLU A 39 4.89 0.36 -4.71
CA GLU A 39 5.10 1.81 -4.55
C GLU A 39 5.50 2.51 -5.85
N VAL A 40 5.89 1.78 -6.87
CA VAL A 40 6.18 2.36 -8.18
C VAL A 40 5.16 1.97 -9.25
N GLY A 41 4.14 1.19 -8.88
CA GLY A 41 3.09 0.82 -9.81
C GLY A 41 3.43 -0.34 -10.72
N ARG A 42 4.52 -1.08 -10.45
CA ARG A 42 4.92 -2.21 -11.28
C ARG A 42 4.02 -3.42 -11.07
N ASN A 43 3.55 -3.62 -9.85
CA ASN A 43 2.64 -4.71 -9.50
C ASN A 43 1.71 -4.25 -8.39
N GLN A 44 0.70 -5.07 -8.09
CA GLN A 44 -0.33 -4.73 -7.11
C GLN A 44 -0.46 -5.84 -6.08
N PRO A 45 -0.82 -5.50 -4.83
CA PRO A 45 -1.05 -6.51 -3.81
C PRO A 45 -2.36 -7.25 -4.06
N CYS A 46 -2.47 -8.46 -3.52
CA CYS A 46 -3.73 -9.21 -3.57
C CYS A 46 -4.75 -8.57 -2.62
N TYR A 47 -5.99 -9.03 -2.71
CA TYR A 47 -7.08 -8.47 -1.90
C TYR A 47 -6.81 -8.60 -0.40
N ASP A 48 -6.31 -9.74 0.04
CA ASP A 48 -6.06 -9.96 1.46
C ASP A 48 -5.06 -8.95 2.02
N ILE A 49 -4.00 -8.69 1.26
CA ILE A 49 -3.00 -7.71 1.67
C ILE A 49 -3.58 -6.30 1.64
N LEU A 50 -4.40 -6.00 0.64
CA LEU A 50 -5.02 -4.68 0.52
C LEU A 50 -5.94 -4.40 1.70
N ILE A 51 -6.72 -5.38 2.13
CA ILE A 51 -7.58 -5.26 3.30
C ILE A 51 -6.73 -5.08 4.56
N ASP A 52 -5.65 -5.85 4.69
CA ASP A 52 -4.74 -5.73 5.83
C ASP A 52 -4.09 -4.35 5.88
N MET A 53 -3.72 -3.79 4.73
CA MET A 53 -3.20 -2.42 4.67
C MET A 53 -4.21 -1.42 5.19
N SER A 54 -5.48 -1.56 4.83
CA SER A 54 -6.52 -0.64 5.27
C SER A 54 -6.63 -0.66 6.79
N ILE A 55 -6.51 -1.84 7.38
CA ILE A 55 -6.55 -1.99 8.83
C ILE A 55 -5.29 -1.41 9.48
N LEU A 56 -4.13 -1.74 8.92
CA LEU A 56 -2.84 -1.28 9.46
C LEU A 56 -2.75 0.24 9.50
N PHE A 57 -3.19 0.90 8.43
CA PHE A 57 -3.07 2.36 8.32
C PHE A 57 -4.34 3.10 8.74
N GLY A 58 -5.40 2.40 9.10
CA GLY A 58 -6.64 3.04 9.54
C GLY A 58 -7.34 3.81 8.44
N VAL A 59 -7.26 3.36 7.21
CA VAL A 59 -7.90 4.00 6.06
C VAL A 59 -8.77 2.98 5.33
N SER A 60 -9.68 3.47 4.47
CA SER A 60 -10.52 2.57 3.69
C SER A 60 -9.73 2.02 2.49
N VAL A 61 -10.17 0.87 1.97
CA VAL A 61 -9.64 0.35 0.72
C VAL A 61 -9.91 1.34 -0.40
N ASP A 62 -11.09 1.98 -0.41
CA ASP A 62 -11.41 3.00 -1.41
C ASP A 62 -10.40 4.14 -1.42
N TYR A 63 -9.94 4.57 -0.24
CA TYR A 63 -8.89 5.57 -0.15
C TYR A 63 -7.59 5.04 -0.76
N LEU A 64 -7.22 3.82 -0.41
CA LEU A 64 -5.97 3.23 -0.89
C LEU A 64 -5.92 3.17 -2.41
N ILE A 65 -7.00 2.76 -3.04
CA ILE A 65 -7.02 2.60 -4.49
C ILE A 65 -7.40 3.88 -5.24
N GLY A 66 -7.66 4.97 -4.52
CA GLY A 66 -7.89 6.28 -5.14
C GLY A 66 -9.33 6.56 -5.50
N ARG A 67 -10.29 5.75 -5.03
CA ARG A 67 -11.71 6.00 -5.32
C ARG A 67 -12.31 7.09 -4.44
N ARG A 68 -11.72 7.31 -3.26
CA ARG A 68 -12.20 8.32 -2.30
C ARG A 68 -11.03 9.04 -1.69
N ASN A 69 -11.31 10.19 -1.08
CA ASN A 69 -10.31 10.97 -0.36
C ASN A 69 -10.28 10.66 1.13
N TYR A 70 -11.00 9.64 1.53
CA TYR A 70 -11.04 9.23 2.93
C TYR A 70 -11.18 7.73 3.08
#